data_cdb67bb4a083bc3f482030c87a9986bc
#
_entry.id   cdb67bb4a083bc3f482030c87a9986bc
#
_cell.length_a   1.000
_cell.length_b   1.000
_cell.length_c   1.000
_cell.angle_alpha   90.00
_cell.angle_beta   90.00
_cell.angle_gamma   90.00
#
_symmetry.space_group_name_H-M   'P 1'
#
loop_
_entity.id
_entity.type
_entity.pdbx_description
1 polymer ?
#
loop_
_entity_poly.entity_id
_entity_poly.type
_entity_poly.pdbx_seq_one_letter_code
_entity_poly.pdbx_strand_id
1 'polypeptide(L)'
;RAALQAIVFDAYGTLFDVHSVMRRCEQLWPGHGQAISHLWRAKQLEYTWQRSLMQRYANFERITQDALRYACAAHKLPCETYHVTTLMDEYQRLSTFPDTADTLASLGNLKLAILSNGTPAMLRAVVRHTGLKDVFSSILSVDALGVYKPDPRVYRLVVDNFRLQPENIGFVSSNCWDACGAKAFGFSTFWINRGDAPADFLGAIPDRIVKSLADIPALL
;
A
#
# COMPACT_ATOMS: atom_id res chain seq x y z
N ARG A 1 -6.70 -10.96 24.78
CA ARG A 1 -6.13 -10.79 23.42
C ARG A 1 -4.70 -11.29 23.42
N ALA A 2 -4.30 -12.00 22.36
CA ALA A 2 -2.91 -12.41 22.19
C ALA A 2 -2.03 -11.15 22.05
N ALA A 3 -0.86 -11.16 22.68
CA ALA A 3 0.09 -10.07 22.55
C ALA A 3 0.68 -10.04 21.14
N LEU A 4 0.76 -8.85 20.55
CA LEU A 4 1.40 -8.68 19.25
C LEU A 4 2.91 -8.87 19.35
N GLN A 5 3.48 -9.59 18.42
CA GLN A 5 4.92 -9.86 18.32
C GLN A 5 5.52 -9.24 17.05
N ALA A 6 4.68 -8.93 16.09
CA ALA A 6 5.07 -8.28 14.84
C ALA A 6 3.98 -7.31 14.38
N ILE A 7 4.37 -6.28 13.63
CA ILE A 7 3.45 -5.40 12.93
C ILE A 7 3.89 -5.31 11.47
N VAL A 8 2.91 -5.43 10.58
CA VAL A 8 3.09 -5.39 9.14
C VAL A 8 2.32 -4.21 8.57
N PHE A 9 2.98 -3.45 7.74
CA PHE A 9 2.44 -2.24 7.13
C PHE A 9 2.25 -2.42 5.64
N ASP A 10 1.12 -1.96 5.13
CA ASP A 10 1.00 -1.58 3.73
C ASP A 10 1.95 -0.41 3.44
N ALA A 11 2.36 -0.22 2.19
CA ALA A 11 3.37 0.77 1.83
C ALA A 11 2.75 2.10 1.35
N TYR A 12 2.30 2.14 0.09
CA TYR A 12 1.81 3.35 -0.57
C TYR A 12 0.50 3.85 0.05
N GLY A 13 0.49 5.12 0.49
CA GLY A 13 -0.65 5.72 1.17
C GLY A 13 -0.76 5.38 2.66
N THR A 14 0.04 4.45 3.15
CA THR A 14 0.10 4.06 4.57
C THR A 14 1.35 4.61 5.24
N LEU A 15 2.52 4.25 4.76
CA LEU A 15 3.83 4.77 5.22
C LEU A 15 4.31 5.93 4.34
N PHE A 16 4.09 5.83 3.04
CA PHE A 16 4.58 6.76 2.02
C PHE A 16 3.44 7.57 1.45
N ASP A 17 3.59 8.90 1.46
CA ASP A 17 2.60 9.84 0.99
C ASP A 17 2.64 9.94 -0.53
N VAL A 18 1.55 9.55 -1.19
CA VAL A 18 1.42 9.58 -2.65
C VAL A 18 0.95 10.94 -3.18
N HIS A 19 0.84 11.96 -2.32
CA HIS A 19 0.32 13.27 -2.72
C HIS A 19 1.21 13.96 -3.76
N SER A 20 2.53 13.72 -3.72
CA SER A 20 3.46 14.26 -4.72
C SER A 20 3.17 13.74 -6.13
N VAL A 21 2.66 12.50 -6.26
CA VAL A 21 2.23 11.94 -7.55
C VAL A 21 1.04 12.73 -8.11
N MET A 22 0.07 13.05 -7.26
CA MET A 22 -1.09 13.86 -7.64
C MET A 22 -0.69 15.26 -8.09
N ARG A 23 0.21 15.91 -7.36
CA ARG A 23 0.77 17.23 -7.75
C ARG A 23 1.49 17.16 -9.09
N ARG A 24 2.24 16.09 -9.33
CA ARG A 24 2.94 15.87 -10.59
C ARG A 24 1.97 15.70 -11.76
N CYS A 25 0.86 14.99 -11.55
CA CYS A 25 -0.20 14.90 -12.54
C CYS A 25 -0.74 16.29 -12.94
N GLU A 26 -0.96 17.17 -11.96
CA GLU A 26 -1.42 18.53 -12.24
C GLU A 26 -0.40 19.35 -13.04
N GLN A 27 0.89 19.17 -12.78
CA GLN A 27 1.95 19.82 -13.56
C GLN A 27 2.01 19.33 -15.01
N LEU A 28 1.79 18.01 -15.21
CA LEU A 28 1.84 17.39 -16.55
C LEU A 28 0.58 17.66 -17.36
N TRP A 29 -0.58 17.72 -16.72
CA TRP A 29 -1.87 17.98 -17.35
C TRP A 29 -2.64 19.05 -16.57
N PRO A 30 -2.29 20.34 -16.74
CA PRO A 30 -2.91 21.43 -15.98
C PRO A 30 -4.44 21.41 -16.05
N GLY A 31 -5.08 21.51 -14.90
CA GLY A 31 -6.54 21.43 -14.75
C GLY A 31 -7.11 20.01 -14.71
N HIS A 32 -6.31 18.98 -14.93
CA HIS A 32 -6.77 17.58 -14.98
C HIS A 32 -6.13 16.67 -13.92
N GLY A 33 -5.23 17.21 -13.09
CA GLY A 33 -4.42 16.40 -12.18
C GLY A 33 -5.23 15.55 -11.21
N GLN A 34 -6.27 16.12 -10.61
CA GLN A 34 -7.14 15.39 -9.69
C GLN A 34 -7.94 14.30 -10.41
N ALA A 35 -8.53 14.63 -11.56
CA ALA A 35 -9.33 13.66 -12.34
C ALA A 35 -8.46 12.48 -12.80
N ILE A 36 -7.26 12.77 -13.32
CA ILE A 36 -6.30 11.74 -13.76
C ILE A 36 -5.88 10.87 -12.59
N SER A 37 -5.41 11.46 -11.50
CA SER A 37 -4.90 10.69 -10.36
C SER A 37 -5.98 9.84 -9.71
N HIS A 38 -7.22 10.33 -9.65
CA HIS A 38 -8.34 9.58 -9.10
C HIS A 38 -8.68 8.35 -9.96
N LEU A 39 -8.85 8.54 -11.28
CA LEU A 39 -9.14 7.44 -12.21
C LEU A 39 -7.96 6.48 -12.33
N TRP A 40 -6.73 6.98 -12.32
CA TRP A 40 -5.51 6.18 -12.34
C TRP A 40 -5.48 5.21 -11.15
N ARG A 41 -5.73 5.72 -9.93
CA ARG A 41 -5.76 4.89 -8.73
C ARG A 41 -6.87 3.83 -8.80
N ALA A 42 -8.07 4.21 -9.24
CA ALA A 42 -9.18 3.27 -9.39
C ALA A 42 -8.84 2.13 -10.36
N LYS A 43 -8.29 2.47 -11.53
CA LYS A 43 -7.90 1.47 -12.53
C LYS A 43 -6.71 0.62 -12.10
N GLN A 44 -5.75 1.19 -11.40
CA GLN A 44 -4.63 0.45 -10.84
C GLN A 44 -5.13 -0.69 -9.93
N LEU A 45 -6.05 -0.40 -9.03
CA LEU A 45 -6.65 -1.41 -8.14
C LEU A 45 -7.50 -2.42 -8.93
N GLU A 46 -8.38 -1.95 -9.82
CA GLU A 46 -9.20 -2.85 -10.66
C GLU A 46 -8.33 -3.83 -11.44
N TYR A 47 -7.24 -3.37 -12.05
CA TYR A 47 -6.36 -4.22 -12.85
C TYR A 47 -5.64 -5.26 -11.99
N THR A 48 -5.27 -4.93 -10.74
CA THR A 48 -4.70 -5.93 -9.83
C THR A 48 -5.69 -7.05 -9.56
N TRP A 49 -6.95 -6.73 -9.32
CA TRP A 49 -8.00 -7.71 -9.02
C TRP A 49 -8.42 -8.50 -10.25
N GLN A 50 -8.63 -7.83 -11.36
CA GLN A 50 -9.04 -8.48 -12.60
C GLN A 50 -7.95 -9.43 -13.13
N ARG A 51 -6.69 -9.01 -13.14
CA ARG A 51 -5.58 -9.88 -13.58
C ARG A 51 -5.38 -11.07 -12.65
N SER A 52 -5.56 -10.89 -11.35
CA SER A 52 -5.51 -12.01 -10.39
C SER A 52 -6.61 -13.03 -10.69
N LEU A 53 -7.85 -12.59 -10.90
CA LEU A 53 -8.98 -13.45 -11.23
C LEU A 53 -8.84 -14.13 -12.60
N MET A 54 -8.29 -13.41 -13.57
CA MET A 54 -8.03 -13.95 -14.92
C MET A 54 -6.81 -14.88 -14.97
N GLN A 55 -6.01 -14.96 -13.89
CA GLN A 55 -4.72 -15.66 -13.87
C GLN A 55 -3.76 -15.16 -14.96
N ARG A 56 -3.72 -13.82 -15.10
CA ARG A 56 -2.87 -13.08 -16.05
C ARG A 56 -2.04 -12.05 -15.32
N TYR A 57 -1.22 -12.53 -14.39
CA TYR A 57 -0.37 -11.65 -13.58
C TYR A 57 0.54 -10.79 -14.46
N ALA A 58 0.62 -9.52 -14.10
CA ALA A 58 1.68 -8.60 -14.48
C ALA A 58 2.14 -7.89 -13.22
N ASN A 59 3.40 -7.48 -13.14
CA ASN A 59 3.90 -6.83 -11.93
C ASN A 59 3.27 -5.44 -11.74
N PHE A 60 3.39 -4.90 -10.54
CA PHE A 60 2.70 -3.66 -10.17
C PHE A 60 3.20 -2.45 -10.97
N GLU A 61 4.46 -2.42 -11.37
CA GLU A 61 4.98 -1.39 -12.25
C GLU A 61 4.23 -1.36 -13.59
N ARG A 62 4.06 -2.51 -14.22
CA ARG A 62 3.31 -2.63 -15.48
C ARG A 62 1.84 -2.24 -15.29
N ILE A 63 1.20 -2.73 -14.24
CA ILE A 63 -0.20 -2.40 -13.95
C ILE A 63 -0.35 -0.89 -13.71
N THR A 64 0.56 -0.29 -12.98
CA THR A 64 0.55 1.14 -12.71
C THR A 64 0.66 1.96 -14.00
N GLN A 65 1.53 1.57 -14.92
CA GLN A 65 1.68 2.20 -16.23
C GLN A 65 0.43 2.03 -17.09
N ASP A 66 -0.13 0.82 -17.15
CA ASP A 66 -1.31 0.52 -17.96
C ASP A 66 -2.55 1.28 -17.46
N ALA A 67 -2.70 1.38 -16.14
CA ALA A 67 -3.77 2.16 -15.53
C ALA A 67 -3.65 3.66 -15.83
N LEU A 68 -2.43 4.20 -15.85
CA LEU A 68 -2.17 5.59 -16.23
C LEU A 68 -2.58 5.84 -17.70
N ARG A 69 -2.19 4.94 -18.60
CA ARG A 69 -2.57 5.05 -20.02
C ARG A 69 -4.08 5.04 -20.20
N TYR A 70 -4.78 4.20 -19.44
CA TYR A 70 -6.23 4.20 -19.46
C TYR A 70 -6.81 5.53 -18.99
N ALA A 71 -6.33 6.06 -17.87
CA ALA A 71 -6.82 7.32 -17.31
C ALA A 71 -6.63 8.48 -18.29
N CYS A 72 -5.47 8.56 -18.93
CA CYS A 72 -5.20 9.58 -19.96
C CYS A 72 -6.14 9.43 -21.16
N ALA A 73 -6.30 8.21 -21.67
CA ALA A 73 -7.17 7.93 -22.82
C ALA A 73 -8.64 8.28 -22.52
N ALA A 74 -9.13 7.95 -21.32
CA ALA A 74 -10.48 8.26 -20.89
C ALA A 74 -10.77 9.77 -20.84
N HIS A 75 -9.75 10.56 -20.49
CA HIS A 75 -9.82 12.01 -20.46
C HIS A 75 -9.35 12.67 -21.76
N LYS A 76 -9.04 11.89 -22.79
CA LYS A 76 -8.56 12.37 -24.11
C LYS A 76 -7.32 13.25 -23.98
N LEU A 77 -6.41 12.85 -23.08
CA LEU A 77 -5.15 13.55 -22.84
C LEU A 77 -3.98 12.75 -23.41
N PRO A 78 -2.89 13.44 -23.83
CA PRO A 78 -1.70 12.75 -24.30
C PRO A 78 -1.03 12.01 -23.17
N CYS A 79 -0.52 10.81 -23.45
CA CYS A 79 0.25 9.99 -22.51
C CYS A 79 1.53 9.52 -23.20
N GLU A 80 2.48 10.44 -23.32
CA GLU A 80 3.78 10.17 -23.92
C GLU A 80 4.69 9.40 -22.94
N THR A 81 5.76 8.82 -23.47
CA THR A 81 6.71 8.06 -22.66
C THR A 81 7.25 8.87 -21.48
N TYR A 82 7.52 10.18 -21.69
CA TYR A 82 8.04 11.01 -20.61
C TYR A 82 7.04 11.25 -19.47
N HIS A 83 5.73 11.28 -19.77
CA HIS A 83 4.70 11.35 -18.73
C HIS A 83 4.76 10.11 -17.82
N VAL A 84 4.83 8.95 -18.44
CA VAL A 84 4.89 7.67 -17.72
C VAL A 84 6.17 7.61 -16.87
N THR A 85 7.32 7.89 -17.48
CA THR A 85 8.62 7.84 -16.79
C THR A 85 8.66 8.82 -15.62
N THR A 86 8.20 10.05 -15.81
CA THR A 86 8.18 11.08 -14.76
C THR A 86 7.36 10.62 -13.56
N LEU A 87 6.18 10.06 -13.78
CA LEU A 87 5.30 9.62 -12.69
C LEU A 87 5.80 8.34 -12.02
N MET A 88 6.39 7.41 -12.78
CA MET A 88 7.01 6.22 -12.19
C MET A 88 8.23 6.58 -11.32
N ASP A 89 9.00 7.58 -11.71
CA ASP A 89 10.11 8.12 -10.91
C ASP A 89 9.61 8.75 -9.59
N GLU A 90 8.44 9.40 -9.59
CA GLU A 90 7.85 9.94 -8.36
C GLU A 90 7.57 8.84 -7.33
N TYR A 91 7.13 7.65 -7.74
CA TYR A 91 6.92 6.53 -6.82
C TYR A 91 8.19 6.07 -6.11
N GLN A 92 9.35 6.30 -6.68
CA GLN A 92 10.64 5.95 -6.07
C GLN A 92 11.12 7.01 -5.06
N ARG A 93 10.55 8.22 -5.10
CA ARG A 93 10.98 9.38 -4.32
C ARG A 93 9.89 9.96 -3.41
N LEU A 94 8.92 9.14 -3.04
CA LEU A 94 7.89 9.54 -2.11
C LEU A 94 8.49 9.85 -0.74
N SER A 95 7.93 10.86 -0.07
CA SER A 95 8.20 11.11 1.34
C SER A 95 7.32 10.23 2.22
N THR A 96 7.75 9.99 3.44
CA THR A 96 6.88 9.41 4.46
C THR A 96 5.85 10.42 4.92
N PHE A 97 4.74 9.95 5.50
CA PHE A 97 3.89 10.81 6.30
C PHE A 97 4.66 11.34 7.52
N PRO A 98 4.31 12.53 8.04
CA PRO A 98 5.08 13.14 9.14
C PRO A 98 5.21 12.31 10.39
N ASP A 99 4.22 11.46 10.69
CA ASP A 99 4.17 10.59 11.87
C ASP A 99 4.89 9.24 11.70
N THR A 100 5.37 8.92 10.50
CA THR A 100 5.87 7.57 10.18
C THR A 100 7.15 7.23 10.96
N ALA A 101 8.17 8.06 10.87
CA ALA A 101 9.48 7.75 11.47
C ALA A 101 9.41 7.57 13.00
N ASP A 102 8.75 8.49 13.67
CA ASP A 102 8.62 8.44 15.14
C ASP A 102 7.77 7.25 15.59
N THR A 103 6.70 6.94 14.87
CA THR A 103 5.87 5.77 15.17
C THR A 103 6.66 4.48 15.02
N LEU A 104 7.37 4.31 13.90
CA LEU A 104 8.19 3.11 13.69
C LEU A 104 9.28 2.96 14.75
N ALA A 105 9.91 4.06 15.16
CA ALA A 105 10.90 4.05 16.21
C ALA A 105 10.31 3.61 17.57
N SER A 106 9.09 4.04 17.88
CA SER A 106 8.40 3.66 19.14
C SER A 106 7.98 2.20 19.17
N LEU A 107 7.95 1.51 18.02
CA LEU A 107 7.58 0.11 17.90
C LEU A 107 8.79 -0.83 17.81
N GLY A 108 10.00 -0.34 18.11
CA GLY A 108 11.26 -1.07 17.93
C GLY A 108 11.43 -2.33 18.75
N ASN A 109 10.55 -2.61 19.70
CA ASN A 109 10.49 -3.87 20.44
C ASN A 109 9.74 -4.98 19.69
N LEU A 110 9.10 -4.66 18.58
CA LEU A 110 8.36 -5.59 17.72
C LEU A 110 9.11 -5.83 16.42
N LYS A 111 8.85 -6.97 15.79
CA LYS A 111 9.30 -7.21 14.41
C LYS A 111 8.45 -6.38 13.47
N LEU A 112 9.08 -5.61 12.59
CA LEU A 112 8.37 -4.75 11.63
C LEU A 112 8.63 -5.25 10.20
N ALA A 113 7.58 -5.27 9.40
CA ALA A 113 7.65 -5.64 7.98
C ALA A 113 6.74 -4.77 7.12
N ILE A 114 7.01 -4.77 5.82
CA ILE A 114 6.12 -4.26 4.79
C ILE A 114 5.52 -5.44 4.03
N LEU A 115 4.24 -5.36 3.71
CA LEU A 115 3.56 -6.24 2.76
C LEU A 115 2.83 -5.38 1.73
N SER A 116 3.24 -5.46 0.47
CA SER A 116 2.78 -4.54 -0.56
C SER A 116 2.52 -5.23 -1.90
N ASN A 117 1.60 -4.63 -2.67
CA ASN A 117 1.42 -4.93 -4.10
C ASN A 117 2.58 -4.44 -4.97
N GLY A 118 3.41 -3.53 -4.47
CA GLY A 118 4.58 -3.01 -5.17
C GLY A 118 5.61 -4.08 -5.50
N THR A 119 6.38 -3.87 -6.56
CA THR A 119 7.49 -4.77 -6.88
C THR A 119 8.61 -4.65 -5.86
N PRO A 120 9.48 -5.67 -5.71
CA PRO A 120 10.64 -5.57 -4.84
C PRO A 120 11.52 -4.36 -5.15
N ALA A 121 11.74 -4.03 -6.43
CA ALA A 121 12.55 -2.88 -6.84
C ALA A 121 11.91 -1.55 -6.43
N MET A 122 10.59 -1.38 -6.66
CA MET A 122 9.85 -0.19 -6.24
C MET A 122 9.94 0.02 -4.72
N LEU A 123 9.72 -1.04 -3.95
CA LEU A 123 9.73 -0.97 -2.49
C LEU A 123 11.13 -0.66 -1.94
N ARG A 124 12.17 -1.31 -2.46
CA ARG A 124 13.54 -1.01 -2.06
C ARG A 124 13.94 0.42 -2.34
N ALA A 125 13.51 0.96 -3.49
CA ALA A 125 13.83 2.33 -3.88
C ALA A 125 13.21 3.35 -2.90
N VAL A 126 11.93 3.25 -2.59
CA VAL A 126 11.25 4.19 -1.69
C VAL A 126 11.70 4.03 -0.23
N VAL A 127 11.95 2.81 0.21
CA VAL A 127 12.48 2.55 1.57
C VAL A 127 13.88 3.15 1.74
N ARG A 128 14.73 2.99 0.72
CA ARG A 128 16.08 3.60 0.73
C ARG A 128 16.02 5.12 0.69
N HIS A 129 15.18 5.67 -0.18
CA HIS A 129 15.03 7.13 -0.34
C HIS A 129 14.58 7.80 0.97
N THR A 130 13.72 7.14 1.74
CA THR A 130 13.19 7.66 3.00
C THR A 130 14.08 7.38 4.23
N GLY A 131 15.20 6.68 4.05
CA GLY A 131 16.11 6.34 5.16
C GLY A 131 15.60 5.21 6.06
N LEU A 132 14.62 4.44 5.64
CA LEU A 132 13.98 3.39 6.45
C LEU A 132 14.53 1.97 6.19
N LYS A 133 15.61 1.86 5.44
CA LYS A 133 16.11 0.57 4.96
C LYS A 133 16.44 -0.43 6.09
N ASP A 134 16.85 0.05 7.26
CA ASP A 134 17.24 -0.79 8.41
C ASP A 134 16.12 -0.94 9.45
N VAL A 135 14.96 -0.35 9.20
CA VAL A 135 13.81 -0.37 10.14
C VAL A 135 13.03 -1.68 10.02
N PHE A 136 12.87 -2.19 8.81
CA PHE A 136 12.06 -3.38 8.56
C PHE A 136 12.93 -4.63 8.51
N SER A 137 12.53 -5.66 9.26
CA SER A 137 13.18 -6.98 9.19
C SER A 137 12.87 -7.71 7.89
N SER A 138 11.76 -7.37 7.24
CA SER A 138 11.34 -7.96 5.97
C SER A 138 10.54 -6.98 5.14
N ILE A 139 10.74 -7.00 3.83
CA ILE A 139 9.93 -6.27 2.84
C ILE A 139 9.37 -7.32 1.90
N LEU A 140 8.05 -7.55 2.00
CA LEU A 140 7.37 -8.63 1.30
C LEU A 140 6.54 -8.06 0.15
N SER A 141 6.72 -8.62 -1.03
CA SER A 141 6.00 -8.24 -2.24
C SER A 141 5.14 -9.39 -2.73
N VAL A 142 3.95 -9.06 -3.25
CA VAL A 142 3.07 -10.02 -3.94
C VAL A 142 3.73 -10.65 -5.17
N ASP A 143 4.79 -10.02 -5.68
CA ASP A 143 5.51 -10.49 -6.86
C ASP A 143 6.06 -11.91 -6.68
N ALA A 144 6.35 -12.32 -5.44
CA ALA A 144 6.77 -13.67 -5.10
C ALA A 144 5.69 -14.73 -5.40
N LEU A 145 4.41 -14.34 -5.42
CA LEU A 145 3.27 -15.25 -5.62
C LEU A 145 2.61 -15.12 -6.99
N GLY A 146 2.73 -13.96 -7.63
CA GLY A 146 2.01 -13.67 -8.86
C GLY A 146 0.49 -13.50 -8.67
N VAL A 147 0.05 -13.01 -7.51
CA VAL A 147 -1.34 -12.66 -7.21
C VAL A 147 -1.37 -11.48 -6.24
N TYR A 148 -2.40 -10.65 -6.33
CA TYR A 148 -2.51 -9.40 -5.56
C TYR A 148 -3.38 -9.53 -4.31
N LYS A 149 -3.17 -8.62 -3.36
CA LYS A 149 -4.11 -8.39 -2.27
C LYS A 149 -5.52 -8.18 -2.84
N PRO A 150 -6.59 -8.61 -2.19
CA PRO A 150 -6.67 -9.25 -0.87
C PRO A 150 -6.69 -10.79 -0.91
N ASP A 151 -6.06 -11.43 -1.88
CA ASP A 151 -5.95 -12.89 -1.88
C ASP A 151 -5.28 -13.36 -0.58
N PRO A 152 -5.86 -14.34 0.14
CA PRO A 152 -5.31 -14.80 1.43
C PRO A 152 -3.89 -15.34 1.34
N ARG A 153 -3.45 -15.83 0.18
CA ARG A 153 -2.06 -16.28 -0.02
C ARG A 153 -1.05 -15.15 0.18
N VAL A 154 -1.45 -13.91 -0.11
CA VAL A 154 -0.58 -12.73 0.10
C VAL A 154 -0.33 -12.52 1.59
N TYR A 155 -1.37 -12.57 2.42
CA TYR A 155 -1.23 -12.40 3.87
C TYR A 155 -0.47 -13.57 4.51
N ARG A 156 -0.56 -14.76 3.96
CA ARG A 156 0.21 -15.93 4.40
C ARG A 156 1.72 -15.74 4.29
N LEU A 157 2.19 -14.93 3.34
CA LEU A 157 3.62 -14.60 3.24
C LEU A 157 4.18 -14.09 4.58
N VAL A 158 3.40 -13.32 5.31
CA VAL A 158 3.81 -12.76 6.61
C VAL A 158 3.93 -13.84 7.67
N VAL A 159 2.94 -14.72 7.75
CA VAL A 159 2.91 -15.85 8.68
C VAL A 159 4.12 -16.76 8.45
N ASP A 160 4.38 -17.09 7.20
CA ASP A 160 5.50 -17.96 6.84
C ASP A 160 6.84 -17.30 7.12
N ASN A 161 6.96 -15.99 6.88
CA ASN A 161 8.18 -15.22 7.10
C ASN A 161 8.53 -15.12 8.60
N PHE A 162 7.55 -14.80 9.44
CA PHE A 162 7.78 -14.61 10.87
C PHE A 162 7.61 -15.88 11.70
N ARG A 163 6.95 -16.90 11.16
CA ARG A 163 6.57 -18.14 11.88
C ARG A 163 5.74 -17.83 13.14
N LEU A 164 4.82 -16.90 13.01
CA LEU A 164 3.90 -16.47 14.06
C LEU A 164 2.47 -16.85 13.69
N GLN A 165 1.62 -17.02 14.70
CA GLN A 165 0.19 -17.17 14.45
C GLN A 165 -0.40 -15.83 14.00
N PRO A 166 -1.43 -15.83 13.13
CA PRO A 166 -2.02 -14.59 12.62
C PRO A 166 -2.45 -13.61 13.71
N GLU A 167 -3.03 -14.11 14.80
CA GLU A 167 -3.50 -13.27 15.92
C GLU A 167 -2.38 -12.56 16.68
N ASN A 168 -1.13 -12.99 16.51
CA ASN A 168 0.05 -12.32 17.09
C ASN A 168 0.66 -11.26 16.16
N ILE A 169 0.05 -11.03 15.01
CA ILE A 169 0.52 -10.10 13.99
C ILE A 169 -0.48 -8.96 13.85
N GLY A 170 -0.02 -7.72 14.03
CA GLY A 170 -0.76 -6.51 13.70
C GLY A 170 -0.61 -6.18 12.23
N PHE A 171 -1.68 -5.79 11.57
CA PHE A 171 -1.68 -5.36 10.17
C PHE A 171 -2.23 -3.94 10.06
N VAL A 172 -1.49 -3.07 9.38
CA VAL A 172 -1.80 -1.64 9.28
C VAL A 172 -1.93 -1.24 7.81
N SER A 173 -3.07 -0.70 7.43
CA SER A 173 -3.29 -0.16 6.09
C SER A 173 -4.22 1.06 6.10
N SER A 174 -3.97 1.99 5.19
CA SER A 174 -4.89 3.10 4.91
C SER A 174 -6.01 2.70 3.94
N ASN A 175 -5.91 1.55 3.30
CA ASN A 175 -6.95 1.00 2.44
C ASN A 175 -7.87 0.10 3.27
N CYS A 176 -9.14 0.49 3.40
CA CYS A 176 -10.10 -0.28 4.19
C CYS A 176 -10.24 -1.72 3.68
N TRP A 177 -10.33 -1.91 2.35
CA TRP A 177 -10.44 -3.23 1.74
C TRP A 177 -9.23 -4.14 2.07
N ASP A 178 -8.04 -3.58 2.18
CA ASP A 178 -6.83 -4.32 2.56
C ASP A 178 -6.89 -4.72 4.04
N ALA A 179 -7.25 -3.81 4.92
CA ALA A 179 -7.48 -4.11 6.34
C ALA A 179 -8.59 -5.16 6.53
N CYS A 180 -9.67 -5.08 5.75
CA CYS A 180 -10.73 -6.09 5.74
C CYS A 180 -10.22 -7.47 5.30
N GLY A 181 -9.42 -7.52 4.24
CA GLY A 181 -8.81 -8.76 3.77
C GLY A 181 -7.86 -9.38 4.79
N ALA A 182 -7.04 -8.55 5.42
CA ALA A 182 -6.14 -8.96 6.49
C ALA A 182 -6.92 -9.48 7.72
N LYS A 183 -8.03 -8.83 8.07
CA LYS A 183 -8.93 -9.28 9.15
C LYS A 183 -9.57 -10.62 8.84
N ALA A 184 -10.07 -10.79 7.62
CA ALA A 184 -10.65 -12.06 7.17
C ALA A 184 -9.62 -13.19 7.22
N PHE A 185 -8.35 -12.90 6.99
CA PHE A 185 -7.26 -13.86 7.09
C PHE A 185 -6.93 -14.23 8.55
N GLY A 186 -7.12 -13.31 9.51
CA GLY A 186 -6.93 -13.59 10.93
C GLY A 186 -5.98 -12.67 11.68
N PHE A 187 -5.46 -11.62 11.04
CA PHE A 187 -4.62 -10.62 11.70
C PHE A 187 -5.41 -9.71 12.65
N SER A 188 -4.70 -9.11 13.61
CA SER A 188 -5.19 -7.96 14.37
C SER A 188 -5.01 -6.70 13.52
N THR A 189 -6.09 -6.03 13.17
CA THR A 189 -6.06 -5.03 12.10
C THR A 189 -6.31 -3.61 12.58
N PHE A 190 -5.56 -2.68 11.96
CA PHE A 190 -5.68 -1.22 12.17
C PHE A 190 -5.92 -0.58 10.81
N TRP A 191 -7.08 0.02 10.63
CA TRP A 191 -7.34 0.83 9.44
C TRP A 191 -7.03 2.30 9.74
N ILE A 192 -6.09 2.87 8.98
CA ILE A 192 -5.77 4.30 9.08
C ILE A 192 -6.71 5.06 8.15
N ASN A 193 -7.72 5.70 8.74
CA ASN A 193 -8.74 6.44 8.02
C ASN A 193 -8.46 7.95 8.08
N ARG A 194 -7.46 8.40 7.31
CA ARG A 194 -7.04 9.81 7.29
C ARG A 194 -8.12 10.73 6.72
N GLY A 195 -8.89 10.25 5.75
CA GLY A 195 -9.88 11.02 5.01
C GLY A 195 -11.31 10.93 5.54
N ASP A 196 -11.50 10.28 6.67
CA ASP A 196 -12.82 10.09 7.28
C ASP A 196 -13.84 9.44 6.34
N ALA A 197 -13.39 8.46 5.57
CA ALA A 197 -14.21 7.71 4.63
C ALA A 197 -15.13 6.71 5.36
N PRO A 198 -16.25 6.31 4.76
CA PRO A 198 -17.02 5.18 5.28
C PRO A 198 -16.21 3.88 5.15
N ALA A 199 -16.44 2.95 6.07
CA ALA A 199 -15.86 1.62 5.99
C ALA A 199 -16.47 0.83 4.82
N ASP A 200 -15.67 -0.05 4.22
CA ASP A 200 -16.18 -0.98 3.21
C ASP A 200 -17.08 -2.05 3.84
N PHE A 201 -18.06 -2.51 3.07
CA PHE A 201 -19.00 -3.55 3.47
C PHE A 201 -18.56 -4.90 2.87
N LEU A 202 -17.47 -5.48 3.40
CA LEU A 202 -16.85 -6.70 2.86
C LEU A 202 -16.99 -7.93 3.78
N GLY A 203 -17.88 -7.86 4.78
CA GLY A 203 -18.11 -8.97 5.68
C GLY A 203 -17.04 -9.18 6.77
N ALA A 204 -16.00 -8.35 6.79
CA ALA A 204 -14.98 -8.30 7.83
C ALA A 204 -14.75 -6.84 8.19
N ILE A 205 -14.64 -6.55 9.49
CA ILE A 205 -14.47 -5.20 10.01
C ILE A 205 -13.10 -5.11 10.67
N PRO A 206 -12.26 -4.10 10.36
CA PRO A 206 -10.99 -3.89 11.05
C PRO A 206 -11.17 -3.77 12.57
N ASP A 207 -10.24 -4.29 13.34
CA ASP A 207 -10.33 -4.28 14.81
C ASP A 207 -10.25 -2.86 15.39
N ARG A 208 -9.48 -1.99 14.74
CA ARG A 208 -9.27 -0.61 15.14
C ARG A 208 -9.34 0.32 13.94
N ILE A 209 -9.95 1.47 14.13
CA ILE A 209 -9.98 2.57 13.16
C ILE A 209 -9.25 3.74 13.82
N VAL A 210 -8.18 4.22 13.18
CA VAL A 210 -7.34 5.31 13.68
C VAL A 210 -7.21 6.39 12.63
N LYS A 211 -6.83 7.60 13.03
CA LYS A 211 -6.65 8.73 12.11
C LYS A 211 -5.22 8.85 11.60
N SER A 212 -4.24 8.34 12.35
CA SER A 212 -2.84 8.42 11.99
C SER A 212 -2.06 7.22 12.53
N LEU A 213 -0.84 7.02 12.03
CA LEU A 213 0.09 6.02 12.56
C LEU A 213 0.41 6.27 14.05
N ALA A 214 0.48 7.54 14.46
CA ALA A 214 0.81 7.94 15.82
C ALA A 214 -0.17 7.42 16.88
N ASP A 215 -1.38 7.05 16.47
CA ASP A 215 -2.41 6.50 17.37
C ASP A 215 -2.14 5.03 17.76
N ILE A 216 -1.32 4.32 16.98
CA ILE A 216 -1.14 2.86 17.10
C ILE A 216 -0.41 2.47 18.40
N PRO A 217 0.72 3.09 18.80
CA PRO A 217 1.47 2.63 19.97
C PRO A 217 0.64 2.57 21.26
N ALA A 218 -0.29 3.49 21.44
CA ALA A 218 -1.16 3.52 22.62
C ALA A 218 -2.23 2.42 22.64
N LEU A 219 -2.42 1.71 21.54
CA LEU A 219 -3.44 0.67 21.38
C LEU A 219 -2.87 -0.76 21.47
N LEU A 220 -1.57 -0.91 21.65
CA LEU A 220 -0.85 -2.20 21.72
C LEU A 220 -0.80 -2.83 23.13
#